data_c2091904b1d229c4b5cce9794491071e
#
_entry.id   c2091904b1d229c4b5cce9794491071e
#
_cell.length_a   1.000
_cell.length_b   1.000
_cell.length_c   1.000
_cell.angle_alpha   90.00
_cell.angle_beta   90.00
_cell.angle_gamma   90.00
#
_symmetry.space_group_name_H-M   'P 1'
#
loop_
_entity.id
_entity.type
_entity.pdbx_description
1 polymer ?
#
loop_
_entity_poly.entity_id
_entity_poly.type
_entity_poly.pdbx_seq_one_letter_code
_entity_poly.pdbx_strand_id
1 'polypeptide(L)'
;MTDKVRIDSLSANSLPQSNETFLARQAEFESNVRSYPRKLPLAIAKAQGVWITDVENNQYLDCLAGAGTMALGHNPPEVLQSIQSVITSGLPLHTLDLITPLKDESSSYLLSLLPGPGIEYCLQF
;
A
#
# COMPACT_ATOMS: atom_id res chain seq x y z
N MET A 1 17.55 26.55 -11.82
CA MET A 1 17.81 26.76 -10.40
C MET A 1 16.58 26.24 -9.68
N THR A 2 16.58 24.97 -9.33
CA THR A 2 15.43 24.27 -8.74
C THR A 2 15.55 24.42 -7.23
N ASP A 3 14.72 25.28 -6.64
CA ASP A 3 14.57 25.34 -5.19
C ASP A 3 14.12 23.97 -4.69
N LYS A 4 15.02 23.28 -4.00
CA LYS A 4 14.68 22.07 -3.24
C LYS A 4 13.70 22.47 -2.16
N VAL A 5 12.45 22.05 -2.31
CA VAL A 5 11.46 22.14 -1.23
C VAL A 5 12.05 21.43 -0.01
N ARG A 6 12.30 22.19 1.05
CA ARG A 6 12.78 21.66 2.33
C ARG A 6 11.64 20.88 2.97
N ILE A 7 11.83 19.58 3.14
CA ILE A 7 10.88 18.67 3.82
C ILE A 7 10.60 19.11 5.27
N ASP A 8 11.52 19.84 5.88
CA ASP A 8 11.44 20.33 7.28
C ASP A 8 10.32 21.37 7.54
N SER A 9 9.72 21.95 6.49
CA SER A 9 8.62 22.91 6.62
C SER A 9 7.23 22.28 6.56
N LEU A 10 7.14 20.99 6.35
CA LEU A 10 5.89 20.24 6.27
C LEU A 10 5.50 19.68 7.64
N SER A 11 5.42 20.54 8.68
CA SER A 11 4.71 20.12 9.89
C SER A 11 3.23 19.93 9.52
N ALA A 12 2.82 18.67 9.42
CA ALA A 12 1.47 18.26 9.04
C ALA A 12 0.35 18.84 9.95
N ASN A 13 0.73 19.51 11.04
CA ASN A 13 -0.17 19.94 12.10
C ASN A 13 -0.69 21.38 11.98
N SER A 14 -0.33 22.16 10.95
CA SER A 14 -0.68 23.58 10.89
C SER A 14 -1.72 23.96 9.81
N LEU A 15 -2.10 23.01 8.93
CA LEU A 15 -3.09 23.27 7.88
C LEU A 15 -4.44 22.63 8.24
N PRO A 16 -5.56 23.23 7.81
CA PRO A 16 -6.86 22.59 7.91
C PRO A 16 -6.81 21.20 7.28
N GLN A 17 -7.27 20.20 8.01
CA GLN A 17 -7.30 18.80 7.57
C GLN A 17 -8.58 18.56 6.75
N SER A 18 -8.66 19.16 5.55
CA SER A 18 -9.78 18.95 4.63
C SER A 18 -9.33 18.23 3.36
N ASN A 19 -10.27 17.53 2.72
CA ASN A 19 -10.04 16.91 1.41
C ASN A 19 -9.50 17.92 0.41
N GLU A 20 -10.10 19.10 0.34
CA GLU A 20 -9.68 20.18 -0.57
C GLU A 20 -8.22 20.59 -0.36
N THR A 21 -7.79 20.77 0.89
CA THR A 21 -6.41 21.15 1.22
C THR A 21 -5.40 20.11 0.74
N PHE A 22 -5.66 18.82 0.98
CA PHE A 22 -4.78 17.74 0.53
C PHE A 22 -4.73 17.64 -1.00
N LEU A 23 -5.87 17.78 -1.67
CA LEU A 23 -5.95 17.72 -3.13
C LEU A 23 -5.26 18.88 -3.81
N ALA A 24 -5.38 20.10 -3.25
CA ALA A 24 -4.67 21.28 -3.74
C ALA A 24 -3.14 21.08 -3.67
N ARG A 25 -2.64 20.61 -2.54
CA ARG A 25 -1.21 20.28 -2.37
C ARG A 25 -0.74 19.17 -3.31
N GLN A 26 -1.56 18.14 -3.49
CA GLN A 26 -1.27 17.10 -4.45
C GLN A 26 -1.18 17.64 -5.89
N ALA A 27 -2.06 18.58 -6.26
CA ALA A 27 -2.03 19.20 -7.58
C ALA A 27 -0.79 20.08 -7.81
N GLU A 28 -0.25 20.66 -6.74
CA GLU A 28 0.96 21.49 -6.78
C GLU A 28 2.25 20.64 -6.90
N PHE A 29 2.35 19.53 -6.15
CA PHE A 29 3.60 18.79 -6.02
C PHE A 29 3.71 17.55 -6.89
N GLU A 30 2.58 16.97 -7.31
CA GLU A 30 2.61 15.76 -8.14
C GLU A 30 2.55 16.06 -9.64
N SER A 31 3.26 15.25 -10.41
CA SER A 31 3.21 15.28 -11.88
C SER A 31 1.78 15.12 -12.41
N ASN A 32 1.51 15.80 -13.53
CA ASN A 32 0.26 15.62 -14.27
C ASN A 32 0.15 14.26 -14.99
N VAL A 33 1.22 13.48 -15.06
CA VAL A 33 1.22 12.11 -15.58
C VAL A 33 0.56 11.21 -14.53
N ARG A 34 -0.75 11.05 -14.64
CA ARG A 34 -1.58 10.27 -13.71
C ARG A 34 -2.32 9.20 -14.48
N SER A 35 -2.19 7.95 -14.06
CA SER A 35 -2.87 6.82 -14.70
C SER A 35 -4.38 6.79 -14.41
N TYR A 36 -4.81 7.33 -13.27
CA TYR A 36 -6.23 7.46 -12.92
C TYR A 36 -6.66 8.92 -12.88
N PRO A 37 -7.75 9.28 -13.57
CA PRO A 37 -8.33 10.60 -13.39
C PRO A 37 -8.76 10.74 -11.93
N ARG A 38 -8.35 11.82 -11.30
CA ARG A 38 -8.74 12.15 -9.92
C ARG A 38 -10.20 12.59 -9.87
N LYS A 39 -11.09 11.63 -10.14
CA LYS A 39 -12.55 11.84 -10.11
C LYS A 39 -13.11 11.71 -8.70
N LEU A 40 -12.35 11.11 -7.79
CA LEU A 40 -12.73 10.97 -6.39
C LEU A 40 -11.96 12.01 -5.57
N PRO A 41 -12.59 13.12 -5.19
CA PRO A 41 -11.93 14.21 -4.49
C PRO A 41 -11.79 13.90 -2.99
N LEU A 42 -11.09 12.80 -2.66
CA LEU A 42 -10.96 12.27 -1.31
C LEU A 42 -9.49 12.19 -0.90
N ALA A 43 -9.18 12.67 0.30
CA ALA A 43 -7.92 12.39 0.97
C ALA A 43 -8.19 11.34 2.07
N ILE A 44 -7.68 10.12 1.87
CA ILE A 44 -7.95 9.00 2.78
C ILE A 44 -7.05 9.12 4.00
N ALA A 45 -7.65 9.07 5.20
CA ALA A 45 -6.96 9.11 6.47
C ALA A 45 -6.69 7.71 7.04
N LYS A 46 -7.65 6.80 6.89
CA LYS A 46 -7.56 5.42 7.42
C LYS A 46 -8.49 4.48 6.66
N ALA A 47 -8.20 3.19 6.77
CA ALA A 47 -9.05 2.15 6.21
C ALA A 47 -9.03 0.89 7.08
N GLN A 48 -10.15 0.17 7.14
CA GLN A 48 -10.30 -1.07 7.89
C GLN A 48 -11.37 -1.95 7.24
N GLY A 49 -11.03 -3.21 6.96
CA GLY A 49 -11.95 -4.13 6.28
C GLY A 49 -12.40 -3.56 4.93
N VAL A 50 -13.70 -3.37 4.75
CA VAL A 50 -14.29 -2.80 3.53
C VAL A 50 -14.51 -1.29 3.60
N TRP A 51 -14.13 -0.63 4.69
CA TRP A 51 -14.40 0.78 4.92
C TRP A 51 -13.14 1.62 4.79
N ILE A 52 -13.24 2.71 4.07
CA ILE A 52 -12.26 3.80 4.07
C ILE A 52 -12.85 5.03 4.73
N THR A 53 -12.01 5.80 5.41
CA THR A 53 -12.40 7.04 6.08
C THR A 53 -11.52 8.16 5.56
N ASP A 54 -12.11 9.26 5.13
CA ASP A 54 -11.36 10.43 4.70
C ASP A 54 -10.90 11.29 5.88
N VAL A 55 -10.17 12.35 5.57
CA VAL A 55 -9.63 13.28 6.58
C VAL A 55 -10.71 14.10 7.28
N GLU A 56 -11.92 14.15 6.73
CA GLU A 56 -13.10 14.81 7.30
C GLU A 56 -13.99 13.85 8.10
N ASN A 57 -13.53 12.59 8.29
CA ASN A 57 -14.23 11.50 8.99
C ASN A 57 -15.49 10.97 8.27
N ASN A 58 -15.67 11.23 7.00
CA ASN A 58 -16.69 10.55 6.21
C ASN A 58 -16.27 9.13 5.90
N GLN A 59 -17.20 8.19 5.94
CA GLN A 59 -16.96 6.78 5.66
C GLN A 59 -17.52 6.37 4.31
N TYR A 60 -16.75 5.57 3.58
CA TYR A 60 -17.09 5.06 2.26
C TYR A 60 -16.87 3.55 2.20
N LEU A 61 -17.77 2.85 1.52
CA LEU A 61 -17.59 1.44 1.21
C LEU A 61 -16.62 1.32 0.01
N ASP A 62 -15.50 0.66 0.20
CA ASP A 62 -14.54 0.42 -0.86
C ASP A 62 -14.94 -0.79 -1.71
N CYS A 63 -15.59 -0.53 -2.83
CA CYS A 63 -15.94 -1.54 -3.83
C CYS A 63 -14.83 -1.75 -4.87
N LEU A 64 -13.76 -0.93 -4.86
CA LEU A 64 -12.63 -1.07 -5.78
C LEU A 64 -11.60 -2.08 -5.26
N ALA A 65 -11.47 -2.19 -3.93
CA ALA A 65 -10.58 -3.14 -3.25
C ALA A 65 -9.14 -3.15 -3.81
N GLY A 66 -8.59 -1.94 -4.07
CA GLY A 66 -7.26 -1.79 -4.65
C GLY A 66 -7.11 -2.47 -6.02
N ALA A 67 -8.14 -2.42 -6.87
CA ALA A 67 -8.24 -3.13 -8.14
C ALA A 67 -8.10 -4.66 -7.98
N GLY A 68 -8.67 -5.21 -6.91
CA GLY A 68 -8.67 -6.64 -6.60
C GLY A 68 -7.48 -7.13 -5.76
N THR A 69 -6.55 -6.26 -5.40
CA THR A 69 -5.39 -6.64 -4.58
C THR A 69 -5.73 -6.83 -3.09
N MET A 70 -6.85 -6.27 -2.63
CA MET A 70 -7.28 -6.31 -1.23
C MET A 70 -8.41 -7.30 -1.00
N ALA A 71 -8.23 -8.55 -1.43
CA ALA A 71 -9.22 -9.62 -1.26
C ALA A 71 -9.64 -9.86 0.20
N LEU A 72 -8.74 -9.57 1.16
CA LEU A 72 -8.99 -9.68 2.61
C LEU A 72 -9.46 -8.35 3.24
N GLY A 73 -9.67 -7.31 2.42
CA GLY A 73 -9.97 -5.97 2.88
C GLY A 73 -8.73 -5.20 3.34
N HIS A 74 -8.95 -3.98 3.83
CA HIS A 74 -7.91 -3.11 4.35
C HIS A 74 -7.44 -3.58 5.73
N ASN A 75 -6.13 -3.61 5.93
CA ASN A 75 -5.48 -3.83 7.22
C ASN A 75 -6.03 -5.06 8.00
N PRO A 76 -6.12 -6.26 7.37
CA PRO A 76 -6.56 -7.44 8.09
C PRO A 76 -5.57 -7.77 9.22
N PRO A 77 -6.05 -8.04 10.45
CA PRO A 77 -5.19 -8.21 11.62
C PRO A 77 -4.09 -9.27 11.45
N GLU A 78 -4.40 -10.37 10.79
CA GLU A 78 -3.48 -11.48 10.56
C GLU A 78 -2.30 -11.06 9.66
N VAL A 79 -2.58 -10.27 8.63
CA VAL A 79 -1.54 -9.72 7.73
C VAL A 79 -0.69 -8.71 8.46
N LEU A 80 -1.30 -7.80 9.23
CA LEU A 80 -0.55 -6.82 10.02
C LEU A 80 0.36 -7.49 11.05
N GLN A 81 -0.11 -8.51 11.73
CA GLN A 81 0.69 -9.29 12.68
C GLN A 81 1.88 -9.96 11.99
N SER A 82 1.67 -10.55 10.81
CA SER A 82 2.73 -11.18 10.03
C SER A 82 3.77 -10.16 9.57
N ILE A 83 3.36 -9.00 9.06
CA ILE A 83 4.27 -7.92 8.69
C ILE A 83 5.09 -7.46 9.89
N GLN A 84 4.44 -7.25 11.03
CA GLN A 84 5.12 -6.81 12.25
C GLN A 84 6.13 -7.84 12.76
N SER A 85 5.82 -9.13 12.67
CA SER A 85 6.74 -10.20 13.05
C SER A 85 8.00 -10.19 12.19
N VAL A 86 7.87 -9.97 10.88
CA VAL A 86 9.02 -9.85 9.97
C VAL A 86 9.85 -8.62 10.29
N ILE A 87 9.23 -7.47 10.49
CA ILE A 87 9.95 -6.22 10.81
C ILE A 87 10.76 -6.34 12.10
N THR A 88 10.23 -7.04 13.10
CA THR A 88 10.89 -7.21 14.41
C THR A 88 11.86 -8.40 14.48
N SER A 89 11.87 -9.28 13.48
CA SER A 89 12.69 -10.49 13.47
C SER A 89 14.17 -10.28 13.14
N GLY A 90 14.54 -9.11 12.61
CA GLY A 90 15.87 -8.86 12.08
C GLY A 90 16.15 -9.48 10.70
N LEU A 91 15.14 -10.05 10.04
CA LEU A 91 15.25 -10.51 8.67
C LEU A 91 15.49 -9.32 7.72
N PRO A 92 16.30 -9.50 6.66
CA PRO A 92 16.51 -8.45 5.68
C PRO A 92 15.20 -8.17 4.94
N LEU A 93 14.82 -6.87 4.87
CA LEU A 93 13.61 -6.42 4.17
C LEU A 93 13.82 -6.30 2.66
N HIS A 94 15.05 -6.36 2.20
CA HIS A 94 15.42 -6.33 0.79
C HIS A 94 16.58 -7.30 0.55
N THR A 95 16.42 -8.23 -0.36
CA THR A 95 17.38 -9.29 -0.63
C THR A 95 17.87 -9.34 -2.07
N LEU A 96 17.25 -8.56 -2.97
CA LEU A 96 17.52 -8.59 -4.41
C LEU A 96 17.54 -10.05 -4.92
N ASP A 97 18.67 -10.51 -5.41
CA ASP A 97 18.85 -11.87 -5.97
C ASP A 97 19.16 -12.94 -4.91
N LEU A 98 19.29 -12.54 -3.65
CA LEU A 98 19.60 -13.47 -2.56
C LEU A 98 18.33 -14.14 -2.05
N ILE A 99 18.50 -15.39 -1.57
CA ILE A 99 17.41 -16.16 -0.96
C ILE A 99 17.40 -15.98 0.56
N THR A 100 16.20 -16.02 1.14
CA THR A 100 16.01 -16.14 2.59
C THR A 100 15.13 -17.35 2.90
N PRO A 101 15.20 -17.91 4.11
CA PRO A 101 14.30 -18.98 4.52
C PRO A 101 12.81 -18.63 4.31
N LEU A 102 12.41 -17.39 4.62
CA LEU A 102 11.04 -16.94 4.44
C LEU A 102 10.63 -16.88 2.96
N LYS A 103 11.53 -16.45 2.07
CA LYS A 103 11.27 -16.45 0.61
C LYS A 103 11.14 -17.88 0.09
N ASP A 104 12.00 -18.77 0.54
CA ASP A 104 11.97 -20.20 0.16
C ASP A 104 10.66 -20.88 0.59
N GLU A 105 10.26 -20.69 1.85
CA GLU A 105 9.00 -21.20 2.39
C GLU A 105 7.80 -20.68 1.63
N SER A 106 7.74 -19.35 1.37
CA SER A 106 6.66 -18.72 0.63
C SER A 106 6.57 -19.22 -0.81
N SER A 107 7.71 -19.41 -1.48
CA SER A 107 7.78 -19.94 -2.85
C SER A 107 7.28 -21.38 -2.90
N SER A 108 7.73 -22.20 -1.97
CA SER A 108 7.32 -23.60 -1.87
C SER A 108 5.83 -23.73 -1.60
N TYR A 109 5.29 -22.90 -0.70
CA TYR A 109 3.87 -22.85 -0.42
C TYR A 109 3.04 -22.44 -1.65
N LEU A 110 3.43 -21.37 -2.34
CA LEU A 110 2.72 -20.92 -3.55
C LEU A 110 2.73 -22.00 -4.64
N LEU A 111 3.85 -22.66 -4.86
CA LEU A 111 3.95 -23.74 -5.85
C LEU A 111 3.06 -24.94 -5.45
N SER A 112 2.90 -25.21 -4.16
CA SER A 112 2.04 -26.31 -3.67
C SER A 112 0.54 -26.08 -3.95
N LEU A 113 0.13 -24.83 -4.17
CA LEU A 113 -1.27 -24.48 -4.49
C LEU A 113 -1.61 -24.67 -5.97
N LEU A 114 -0.61 -24.87 -6.83
CA LEU A 114 -0.82 -25.01 -8.27
C LEU A 114 -1.23 -26.45 -8.63
N PRO A 115 -2.07 -26.63 -9.67
CA PRO A 115 -2.59 -27.95 -10.00
C PRO A 115 -1.53 -28.89 -10.57
N GLY A 116 -1.46 -30.05 -10.01
CA GLY A 116 -1.07 -31.39 -10.34
C GLY A 116 0.13 -31.72 -11.23
N PRO A 117 0.52 -33.01 -11.27
CA PRO A 117 1.78 -33.45 -11.87
C PRO A 117 1.78 -33.31 -13.42
N GLY A 118 2.93 -32.87 -13.95
CA GLY A 118 3.19 -32.80 -15.40
C GLY A 118 3.37 -31.39 -15.96
N ILE A 119 3.18 -30.34 -15.14
CA ILE A 119 3.51 -28.98 -15.50
C ILE A 119 4.57 -28.47 -14.53
N GLU A 120 5.70 -28.05 -15.07
CA GLU A 120 6.73 -27.38 -14.28
C GLU A 120 6.38 -25.91 -14.14
N TYR A 121 6.29 -25.44 -12.90
CA TYR A 121 6.06 -24.03 -12.58
C TYR A 121 7.33 -23.42 -11.99
N CYS A 122 7.59 -22.17 -12.33
CA CYS A 122 8.58 -21.35 -11.65
C CYS A 122 7.98 -20.03 -11.24
N LEU A 123 8.47 -19.47 -10.13
CA LEU A 123 8.10 -18.15 -9.65
C LEU A 123 9.20 -17.17 -10.02
N GLN A 124 8.78 -16.00 -10.49
CA GLN A 124 9.67 -14.86 -10.73
C GLN A 124 9.25 -13.71 -9.80
N PHE A 125 10.21 -13.18 -9.05
CA PHE A 125 10.01 -12.06 -8.12
C PHE A 125 10.83 -10.85 -8.55
#